data_5bcd1457f71f2b88de6a05ac3f4e12a5
#
_entry.id   5bcd1457f71f2b88de6a05ac3f4e12a5
#
_cell.length_a   1.000
_cell.length_b   1.000
_cell.length_c   1.000
_cell.angle_alpha   90.00
_cell.angle_beta   90.00
_cell.angle_gamma   90.00
#
_symmetry.space_group_name_H-M   'P 1'
#
loop_
_entity.id
_entity.type
_entity.pdbx_description
1 polymer ?
#
loop_
_entity_poly.entity_id
_entity_poly.type
_entity_poly.pdbx_seq_one_letter_code
_entity_poly.pdbx_strand_id
1 'polypeptide(L)'
;MTLRKTIIVLAMLQPFVAVEGIRAEVGGARDTVSAAASTVCMPDSTRVHPVRLALVGGITAATVVGVHLYQQKAWWQGPRAPFRFENDWDYALNVDKQGHAYGAYLLAHLFGYAMRWSGEDQASSVLYGSMFGLGYQLYVEVEDGFHKDYGFSPGDAISDVAGASVPLLQETFPVLKSFALKWSYYPSKEYLDALKQQQSRVFIDDYEGQIYWYSWTPRAMFDSPSLSWLPEWLGLSVGMGARQLYDASQRHRIVAVTLDVSLSRIHTGSDFVDALLTALDHIHVPAPGIFVEHGTVTFGIIY
;
A
#
# COMPACT_ATOMS: atom_id res chain seq x y z
N MET A 1 -5.79 -12.04 25.69
CA MET A 1 -6.66 -11.07 24.98
C MET A 1 -5.89 -10.41 23.81
N THR A 2 -5.04 -11.18 23.13
CA THR A 2 -3.98 -10.66 22.24
C THR A 2 -4.22 -10.94 20.76
N LEU A 3 -5.28 -11.67 20.38
CA LEU A 3 -5.53 -12.08 18.98
C LEU A 3 -6.50 -11.17 18.20
N ARG A 4 -7.14 -10.21 18.87
CA ARG A 4 -8.17 -9.36 18.22
C ARG A 4 -7.65 -8.10 17.51
N LYS A 5 -6.38 -7.71 17.71
CA LYS A 5 -5.85 -6.45 17.17
C LYS A 5 -5.12 -6.60 15.83
N THR A 6 -4.70 -7.81 15.45
CA THR A 6 -4.02 -8.09 14.17
C THR A 6 -4.99 -8.23 12.98
N ILE A 7 -6.28 -8.27 13.25
CA ILE A 7 -7.32 -8.59 12.24
C ILE A 7 -7.66 -7.40 11.34
N ILE A 8 -7.33 -6.16 11.71
CA ILE A 8 -7.81 -4.97 10.99
C ILE A 8 -7.09 -4.75 9.64
N VAL A 9 -5.81 -5.10 9.53
CA VAL A 9 -5.10 -5.02 8.24
C VAL A 9 -5.58 -6.11 7.27
N LEU A 10 -5.89 -7.30 7.79
CA LEU A 10 -6.54 -8.34 6.99
C LEU A 10 -7.99 -8.00 6.62
N ALA A 11 -8.70 -7.20 7.42
CA ALA A 11 -10.07 -6.77 7.10
C ALA A 11 -10.14 -5.82 5.90
N MET A 12 -9.08 -5.06 5.61
CA MET A 12 -8.99 -4.24 4.39
C MET A 12 -8.78 -5.09 3.11
N LEU A 13 -8.32 -6.34 3.25
CA LEU A 13 -8.17 -7.30 2.16
C LEU A 13 -9.40 -8.21 1.96
N GLN A 14 -10.38 -8.18 2.87
CA GLN A 14 -11.53 -9.08 2.86
C GLN A 14 -12.52 -8.93 1.69
N PRO A 15 -12.69 -7.81 0.98
CA PRO A 15 -13.61 -7.78 -0.16
C PRO A 15 -13.23 -8.75 -1.28
N PHE A 16 -11.98 -9.25 -1.30
CA PHE A 16 -11.50 -10.16 -2.34
C PHE A 16 -11.77 -11.65 -2.07
N VAL A 17 -12.08 -12.03 -0.82
CA VAL A 17 -12.21 -13.45 -0.41
C VAL A 17 -13.65 -13.97 -0.53
N ALA A 18 -14.65 -13.11 -0.66
CA ALA A 18 -16.08 -13.49 -0.55
C ALA A 18 -16.78 -13.86 -1.88
N VAL A 19 -16.04 -14.09 -2.98
CA VAL A 19 -16.64 -14.30 -4.30
C VAL A 19 -16.27 -15.65 -4.93
N GLU A 20 -16.35 -16.75 -4.17
CA GLU A 20 -16.43 -18.09 -4.77
C GLU A 20 -17.89 -18.51 -4.95
N GLY A 21 -18.34 -18.64 -6.18
CA GLY A 21 -19.61 -19.31 -6.45
C GLY A 21 -20.31 -19.02 -7.78
N ILE A 22 -19.63 -18.60 -8.83
CA ILE A 22 -20.27 -18.56 -10.17
C ILE A 22 -19.35 -19.26 -11.18
N ARG A 23 -19.78 -20.45 -11.61
CA ARG A 23 -19.17 -21.18 -12.73
C ARG A 23 -19.35 -20.38 -14.03
N ALA A 24 -18.25 -20.12 -14.73
CA ALA A 24 -18.27 -19.70 -16.13
C ALA A 24 -17.98 -20.89 -17.04
N GLU A 25 -18.82 -21.09 -18.06
CA GLU A 25 -18.60 -22.07 -19.12
C GLU A 25 -17.43 -21.69 -20.02
N VAL A 26 -16.64 -22.69 -20.38
CA VAL A 26 -15.45 -22.56 -21.20
C VAL A 26 -15.85 -22.58 -22.68
N GLY A 27 -15.54 -21.52 -23.41
CA GLY A 27 -15.51 -21.48 -24.87
C GLY A 27 -14.11 -21.10 -25.33
N GLY A 28 -13.43 -22.04 -26.00
CA GLY A 28 -12.05 -21.83 -26.40
C GLY A 28 -11.89 -21.05 -27.72
N ALA A 29 -10.84 -20.25 -27.80
CA ALA A 29 -10.09 -19.95 -29.02
C ALA A 29 -8.66 -19.52 -28.63
N ARG A 30 -7.67 -20.16 -29.23
CA ARG A 30 -6.26 -19.77 -29.16
C ARG A 30 -6.02 -18.67 -30.16
N ASP A 31 -5.49 -17.55 -29.72
CA ASP A 31 -4.76 -16.63 -30.58
C ASP A 31 -3.56 -16.03 -29.85
N THR A 32 -2.55 -15.78 -30.64
CA THR A 32 -1.15 -15.50 -30.35
C THR A 32 -0.92 -14.28 -29.47
N VAL A 33 -0.14 -14.46 -28.40
CA VAL A 33 0.15 -13.49 -27.35
C VAL A 33 1.28 -12.56 -27.76
N SER A 34 0.96 -11.29 -27.86
CA SER A 34 1.92 -10.18 -27.74
C SER A 34 2.06 -9.82 -26.27
N ALA A 35 3.29 -9.64 -25.79
CA ALA A 35 3.60 -9.34 -24.41
C ALA A 35 2.95 -8.03 -23.95
N ALA A 36 1.92 -8.13 -23.15
CA ALA A 36 1.28 -7.01 -22.47
C ALA A 36 1.48 -7.13 -20.95
N ALA A 37 1.78 -6.02 -20.33
CA ALA A 37 1.85 -5.87 -18.89
C ALA A 37 0.66 -6.54 -18.21
N SER A 38 0.94 -7.23 -17.10
CA SER A 38 0.00 -8.00 -16.30
C SER A 38 -1.19 -7.16 -15.84
N THR A 39 -2.22 -7.18 -16.64
CA THR A 39 -3.55 -6.80 -16.19
C THR A 39 -4.18 -8.08 -15.62
N VAL A 40 -4.59 -8.07 -14.36
CA VAL A 40 -5.50 -9.09 -13.84
C VAL A 40 -6.53 -9.35 -14.93
N CYS A 41 -6.68 -10.59 -15.39
CA CYS A 41 -7.58 -10.94 -16.48
C CYS A 41 -9.02 -10.77 -15.99
N MET A 42 -9.46 -9.52 -15.94
CA MET A 42 -10.84 -9.16 -15.69
C MET A 42 -11.60 -9.31 -16.98
N PRO A 43 -12.83 -9.85 -16.97
CA PRO A 43 -13.62 -10.01 -18.19
C PRO A 43 -13.76 -8.65 -18.88
N ASP A 44 -13.49 -8.63 -20.17
CA ASP A 44 -13.59 -7.47 -21.06
C ASP A 44 -15.06 -7.08 -21.32
N SER A 45 -15.81 -6.89 -20.24
CA SER A 45 -17.17 -6.39 -20.28
C SER A 45 -17.15 -4.91 -19.96
N THR A 46 -17.31 -4.08 -20.97
CA THR A 46 -17.50 -2.63 -20.86
C THR A 46 -18.84 -2.26 -20.17
N ARG A 47 -19.44 -3.17 -19.41
CA ARG A 47 -20.72 -2.95 -18.75
C ARG A 47 -20.59 -3.06 -17.25
N VAL A 48 -20.79 -1.94 -16.58
CA VAL A 48 -20.86 -1.86 -15.12
C VAL A 48 -21.94 -2.79 -14.59
N HIS A 49 -21.58 -3.65 -13.64
CA HIS A 49 -22.50 -4.54 -12.96
C HIS A 49 -23.08 -3.85 -11.72
N PRO A 50 -24.35 -3.46 -11.72
CA PRO A 50 -24.92 -2.63 -10.64
C PRO A 50 -24.82 -3.28 -9.26
N VAL A 51 -24.96 -4.61 -9.18
CA VAL A 51 -24.84 -5.35 -7.92
C VAL A 51 -23.40 -5.30 -7.41
N ARG A 52 -22.39 -5.51 -8.27
CA ARG A 52 -20.97 -5.44 -7.87
C ARG A 52 -20.60 -4.01 -7.44
N LEU A 53 -21.06 -3.00 -8.19
CA LEU A 53 -20.84 -1.60 -7.83
C LEU A 53 -21.49 -1.27 -6.48
N ALA A 54 -22.70 -1.72 -6.22
CA ALA A 54 -23.36 -1.54 -4.93
C ALA A 54 -22.60 -2.24 -3.79
N LEU A 55 -22.03 -3.43 -4.04
CA LEU A 55 -21.19 -4.13 -3.08
C LEU A 55 -19.90 -3.36 -2.80
N VAL A 56 -19.20 -2.87 -3.83
CA VAL A 56 -18.02 -2.02 -3.67
C VAL A 56 -18.35 -0.80 -2.82
N GLY A 57 -19.41 -0.06 -3.17
CA GLY A 57 -19.83 1.12 -2.42
C GLY A 57 -20.21 0.79 -0.97
N GLY A 58 -20.99 -0.26 -0.74
CA GLY A 58 -21.43 -0.67 0.59
C GLY A 58 -20.28 -1.14 1.49
N ILE A 59 -19.38 -1.97 0.97
CA ILE A 59 -18.21 -2.46 1.70
C ILE A 59 -17.26 -1.29 1.99
N THR A 60 -16.99 -0.42 1.02
CA THR A 60 -16.14 0.75 1.22
C THR A 60 -16.72 1.68 2.28
N ALA A 61 -18.01 2.00 2.23
CA ALA A 61 -18.65 2.83 3.24
C ALA A 61 -18.58 2.19 4.64
N ALA A 62 -18.86 0.90 4.76
CA ALA A 62 -18.76 0.19 6.04
C ALA A 62 -17.31 0.17 6.57
N THR A 63 -16.32 0.00 5.68
CA THR A 63 -14.89 0.04 6.05
C THR A 63 -14.49 1.42 6.52
N VAL A 64 -14.82 2.48 5.77
CA VAL A 64 -14.53 3.87 6.16
C VAL A 64 -15.14 4.21 7.51
N VAL A 65 -16.41 3.87 7.74
CA VAL A 65 -17.07 4.08 9.05
C VAL A 65 -16.36 3.28 10.15
N GLY A 66 -16.08 2.01 9.92
CA GLY A 66 -15.40 1.15 10.88
C GLY A 66 -14.02 1.65 11.26
N VAL A 67 -13.23 2.08 10.27
CA VAL A 67 -11.89 2.65 10.46
C VAL A 67 -11.98 4.00 11.18
N HIS A 68 -12.93 4.87 10.81
CA HIS A 68 -13.16 6.13 11.51
C HIS A 68 -13.47 5.91 13.01
N LEU A 69 -14.38 5.00 13.33
CA LEU A 69 -14.71 4.66 14.72
C LEU A 69 -13.50 4.10 15.49
N TYR A 70 -12.62 3.38 14.81
CA TYR A 70 -11.37 2.91 15.37
C TYR A 70 -10.39 4.08 15.61
N GLN A 71 -10.20 4.96 14.61
CA GLN A 71 -9.33 6.14 14.69
C GLN A 71 -9.77 7.09 15.79
N GLN A 72 -11.08 7.32 15.97
CA GLN A 72 -11.59 8.09 17.10
C GLN A 72 -11.16 7.54 18.46
N LYS A 73 -11.05 6.22 18.59
CA LYS A 73 -10.62 5.58 19.85
C LYS A 73 -9.10 5.47 19.97
N ALA A 74 -8.38 5.48 18.85
CA ALA A 74 -6.93 5.31 18.80
C ALA A 74 -6.21 6.66 18.87
N TRP A 75 -6.63 7.62 18.06
CA TRP A 75 -5.96 8.90 17.84
C TRP A 75 -6.79 10.10 18.34
N TRP A 76 -8.04 10.22 17.90
CA TRP A 76 -8.85 11.43 18.11
C TRP A 76 -9.65 11.38 19.41
N GLN A 77 -8.95 11.14 20.53
CA GLN A 77 -9.58 11.11 21.85
C GLN A 77 -9.75 12.54 22.42
N GLY A 78 -10.88 12.78 23.06
CA GLY A 78 -11.14 14.06 23.73
C GLY A 78 -11.91 15.07 22.89
N PRO A 79 -12.04 16.31 23.35
CA PRO A 79 -12.79 17.35 22.65
C PRO A 79 -12.04 17.85 21.42
N ARG A 80 -12.78 18.21 20.37
CA ARG A 80 -12.23 18.90 19.20
C ARG A 80 -11.65 20.26 19.59
N ALA A 81 -10.52 20.60 18.98
CA ALA A 81 -9.85 21.89 19.09
C ALA A 81 -10.20 22.78 17.88
N PRO A 82 -9.94 24.10 17.92
CA PRO A 82 -9.93 24.92 16.72
C PRO A 82 -8.95 24.39 15.68
N PHE A 83 -9.34 24.43 14.42
CA PHE A 83 -8.49 23.97 13.32
C PHE A 83 -7.14 24.68 13.31
N ARG A 84 -6.06 23.91 13.17
CA ARG A 84 -4.71 24.44 13.09
C ARG A 84 -3.87 23.68 12.09
N PHE A 85 -2.89 24.36 11.51
CA PHE A 85 -1.83 23.74 10.73
C PHE A 85 -0.67 23.38 11.64
N GLU A 86 0.00 22.27 11.32
CA GLU A 86 1.22 21.81 11.98
C GLU A 86 2.34 21.65 10.94
N ASN A 87 3.54 22.08 11.26
CA ASN A 87 4.71 21.82 10.43
C ASN A 87 5.51 20.67 11.05
N ASP A 88 5.21 19.50 10.66
CA ASP A 88 5.81 18.25 11.13
C ASP A 88 6.67 17.56 10.05
N TRP A 89 7.20 18.33 9.09
CA TRP A 89 7.93 17.80 7.94
C TRP A 89 9.03 16.80 8.32
N ASP A 90 9.75 17.03 9.43
CA ASP A 90 10.82 16.18 9.92
C ASP A 90 10.34 15.09 10.91
N TYR A 91 9.04 14.96 11.10
CA TYR A 91 8.49 13.98 12.02
C TYR A 91 8.90 12.56 11.61
N ALA A 92 9.29 11.75 12.61
CA ALA A 92 9.82 10.41 12.42
C ALA A 92 10.93 10.29 11.34
N LEU A 93 11.72 11.36 11.12
CA LEU A 93 12.72 11.46 10.05
C LEU A 93 12.14 11.24 8.65
N ASN A 94 10.93 11.70 8.39
CA ASN A 94 10.14 11.59 7.16
C ASN A 94 9.59 10.18 6.88
N VAL A 95 9.68 9.23 7.81
CA VAL A 95 9.03 7.90 7.65
C VAL A 95 7.51 8.06 7.60
N ASP A 96 6.97 8.97 8.37
CA ASP A 96 5.58 9.38 8.36
C ASP A 96 5.10 9.82 6.95
N LYS A 97 5.85 10.71 6.31
CA LYS A 97 5.56 11.21 4.95
C LYS A 97 5.57 10.08 3.91
N GLN A 98 6.46 9.08 4.08
CA GLN A 98 6.45 7.87 3.26
C GLN A 98 5.20 7.03 3.54
N GLY A 99 4.74 6.98 4.80
CA GLY A 99 3.50 6.33 5.22
C GLY A 99 2.28 6.92 4.54
N HIS A 100 2.17 8.25 4.51
CA HIS A 100 1.10 8.97 3.82
C HIS A 100 1.11 8.69 2.32
N ALA A 101 2.27 8.83 1.65
CA ALA A 101 2.40 8.52 0.23
C ALA A 101 2.04 7.05 -0.09
N TYR A 102 2.53 6.11 0.71
CA TYR A 102 2.21 4.69 0.55
C TYR A 102 0.73 4.41 0.84
N GLY A 103 0.14 5.00 1.87
CA GLY A 103 -1.26 4.83 2.23
C GLY A 103 -2.20 5.29 1.11
N ALA A 104 -1.95 6.48 0.57
CA ALA A 104 -2.70 7.02 -0.56
C ALA A 104 -2.56 6.14 -1.83
N TYR A 105 -1.34 5.69 -2.13
CA TYR A 105 -1.03 4.78 -3.23
C TYR A 105 -1.75 3.43 -3.07
N LEU A 106 -1.67 2.81 -1.89
CA LEU A 106 -2.30 1.52 -1.60
C LEU A 106 -3.83 1.62 -1.74
N LEU A 107 -4.44 2.63 -1.11
CA LEU A 107 -5.89 2.85 -1.20
C LEU A 107 -6.34 3.11 -2.63
N ALA A 108 -5.57 3.87 -3.40
CA ALA A 108 -5.86 4.12 -4.80
C ALA A 108 -5.88 2.83 -5.63
N HIS A 109 -4.91 1.94 -5.44
CA HIS A 109 -4.87 0.66 -6.12
C HIS A 109 -6.00 -0.28 -5.69
N LEU A 110 -6.20 -0.45 -4.38
CA LEU A 110 -7.22 -1.37 -3.86
C LEU A 110 -8.62 -0.96 -4.29
N PHE A 111 -8.95 0.35 -4.20
CA PHE A 111 -10.24 0.83 -4.66
C PHE A 111 -10.36 0.76 -6.20
N GLY A 112 -9.29 1.09 -6.93
CA GLY A 112 -9.24 0.93 -8.39
C GLY A 112 -9.49 -0.51 -8.83
N TYR A 113 -8.89 -1.50 -8.17
CA TYR A 113 -9.16 -2.93 -8.44
C TYR A 113 -10.62 -3.30 -8.17
N ALA A 114 -11.20 -2.79 -7.08
CA ALA A 114 -12.60 -3.03 -6.76
C ALA A 114 -13.54 -2.40 -7.82
N MET A 115 -13.24 -1.19 -8.30
CA MET A 115 -13.99 -0.55 -9.39
C MET A 115 -13.86 -1.33 -10.70
N ARG A 116 -12.64 -1.79 -11.04
CA ARG A 116 -12.42 -2.65 -12.21
C ARG A 116 -13.22 -3.94 -12.12
N TRP A 117 -13.25 -4.59 -10.94
CA TRP A 117 -14.07 -5.77 -10.70
C TRP A 117 -15.58 -5.48 -10.86
N SER A 118 -16.04 -4.26 -10.58
CA SER A 118 -17.44 -3.88 -10.80
C SER A 118 -17.81 -3.72 -12.26
N GLY A 119 -16.82 -3.75 -13.17
CA GLY A 119 -17.01 -3.62 -14.62
C GLY A 119 -16.71 -2.23 -15.17
N GLU A 120 -16.14 -1.33 -14.35
CA GLU A 120 -15.62 -0.05 -14.84
C GLU A 120 -14.44 -0.27 -15.78
N ASP A 121 -14.25 0.63 -16.72
CA ASP A 121 -13.06 0.61 -17.58
C ASP A 121 -11.78 0.95 -16.79
N GLN A 122 -10.62 0.62 -17.38
CA GLN A 122 -9.33 0.78 -16.71
C GLN A 122 -9.05 2.22 -16.29
N ALA A 123 -9.25 3.19 -17.19
CA ALA A 123 -8.92 4.59 -16.91
C ALA A 123 -9.83 5.18 -15.82
N SER A 124 -11.14 4.90 -15.89
CA SER A 124 -12.12 5.29 -14.86
C SER A 124 -11.79 4.65 -13.51
N SER A 125 -11.44 3.36 -13.50
CA SER A 125 -11.09 2.63 -12.27
C SER A 125 -9.86 3.23 -11.58
N VAL A 126 -8.82 3.57 -12.34
CA VAL A 126 -7.61 4.22 -11.81
C VAL A 126 -7.94 5.62 -11.29
N LEU A 127 -8.75 6.39 -12.03
CA LEU A 127 -9.15 7.73 -11.59
C LEU A 127 -9.94 7.68 -10.28
N TYR A 128 -10.98 6.84 -10.19
CA TYR A 128 -11.78 6.69 -8.97
C TYR A 128 -10.94 6.17 -7.81
N GLY A 129 -10.01 5.24 -8.07
CA GLY A 129 -9.06 4.76 -7.09
C GLY A 129 -8.21 5.89 -6.53
N SER A 130 -7.59 6.68 -7.39
CA SER A 130 -6.73 7.82 -6.99
C SER A 130 -7.51 8.89 -6.23
N MET A 131 -8.73 9.21 -6.69
CA MET A 131 -9.61 10.15 -5.98
C MET A 131 -10.00 9.64 -4.58
N PHE A 132 -10.31 8.34 -4.46
CA PHE A 132 -10.64 7.74 -3.18
C PHE A 132 -9.43 7.74 -2.23
N GLY A 133 -8.24 7.29 -2.69
CA GLY A 133 -7.03 7.25 -1.88
C GLY A 133 -6.65 8.63 -1.36
N LEU A 134 -6.62 9.64 -2.25
CA LEU A 134 -6.37 11.02 -1.87
C LEU A 134 -7.44 11.57 -0.92
N GLY A 135 -8.72 11.38 -1.25
CA GLY A 135 -9.82 11.91 -0.47
C GLY A 135 -9.87 11.35 0.95
N TYR A 136 -9.56 10.07 1.12
CA TYR A 136 -9.50 9.45 2.44
C TYR A 136 -8.32 9.95 3.28
N GLN A 137 -7.13 10.06 2.69
CA GLN A 137 -5.96 10.57 3.41
C GLN A 137 -6.15 12.05 3.80
N LEU A 138 -6.62 12.89 2.88
CA LEU A 138 -6.95 14.28 3.22
C LEU A 138 -8.05 14.40 4.26
N TYR A 139 -8.99 13.44 4.32
CA TYR A 139 -9.97 13.38 5.38
C TYR A 139 -9.31 13.17 6.75
N VAL A 140 -8.31 12.27 6.83
CA VAL A 140 -7.53 12.04 8.06
C VAL A 140 -6.82 13.33 8.47
N GLU A 141 -6.13 14.00 7.54
CA GLU A 141 -5.45 15.27 7.79
C GLU A 141 -6.40 16.36 8.31
N VAL A 142 -7.62 16.44 7.76
CA VAL A 142 -8.63 17.40 8.23
C VAL A 142 -9.07 17.08 9.65
N GLU A 143 -9.26 15.82 10.00
CA GLU A 143 -9.61 15.42 11.38
C GLU A 143 -8.46 15.74 12.35
N ASP A 144 -7.21 15.49 11.95
CA ASP A 144 -6.01 15.85 12.72
C ASP A 144 -5.92 17.35 12.92
N GLY A 145 -6.30 18.16 11.91
CA GLY A 145 -6.39 19.60 12.00
C GLY A 145 -7.30 20.11 13.14
N PHE A 146 -8.31 19.34 13.51
CA PHE A 146 -9.23 19.64 14.63
C PHE A 146 -8.82 18.99 15.95
N HIS A 147 -7.68 18.33 16.04
CA HIS A 147 -7.23 17.68 17.26
C HIS A 147 -6.10 18.48 17.94
N LYS A 148 -6.15 18.53 19.31
CA LYS A 148 -5.19 19.33 20.09
C LYS A 148 -3.74 18.82 20.03
N ASP A 149 -3.54 17.51 19.84
CA ASP A 149 -2.24 16.84 19.89
C ASP A 149 -1.64 16.62 18.49
N TYR A 150 -2.43 16.88 17.44
CA TYR A 150 -2.04 16.75 16.02
C TYR A 150 -2.11 18.13 15.35
N GLY A 151 -2.56 18.22 14.15
CA GLY A 151 -2.72 19.40 13.32
C GLY A 151 -2.76 18.97 11.87
N PHE A 152 -3.36 19.76 11.00
CA PHE A 152 -3.29 19.52 9.57
C PHE A 152 -1.85 19.71 9.09
N SER A 153 -1.21 18.68 8.57
CA SER A 153 0.13 18.73 8.04
C SER A 153 0.12 18.98 6.52
N PRO A 154 0.62 20.13 6.04
CA PRO A 154 0.83 20.32 4.60
C PRO A 154 1.83 19.34 4.00
N GLY A 155 2.77 18.83 4.80
CA GLY A 155 3.74 17.81 4.39
C GLY A 155 3.06 16.48 4.07
N ASP A 156 2.12 16.06 4.92
CA ASP A 156 1.34 14.83 4.73
C ASP A 156 0.39 14.98 3.55
N ALA A 157 -0.32 16.09 3.44
CA ALA A 157 -1.18 16.36 2.29
C ALA A 157 -0.42 16.32 0.94
N ILE A 158 0.81 16.84 0.89
CA ILE A 158 1.68 16.76 -0.30
C ILE A 158 2.06 15.30 -0.57
N SER A 159 2.39 14.55 0.47
CA SER A 159 2.73 13.12 0.36
C SER A 159 1.54 12.28 -0.12
N ASP A 160 0.34 12.59 0.37
CA ASP A 160 -0.92 11.97 -0.08
C ASP A 160 -1.17 12.22 -1.56
N VAL A 161 -1.01 13.46 -2.02
CA VAL A 161 -1.12 13.81 -3.45
C VAL A 161 -0.09 13.05 -4.27
N ALA A 162 1.16 12.99 -3.81
CA ALA A 162 2.22 12.27 -4.50
C ALA A 162 1.87 10.77 -4.64
N GLY A 163 1.48 10.12 -3.54
CA GLY A 163 1.11 8.70 -3.54
C GLY A 163 -0.09 8.38 -4.42
N ALA A 164 -1.18 9.14 -4.27
CA ALA A 164 -2.40 8.96 -5.06
C ALA A 164 -2.20 9.25 -6.56
N SER A 165 -1.19 10.02 -6.92
CA SER A 165 -0.87 10.32 -8.32
C SER A 165 -0.12 9.19 -9.03
N VAL A 166 0.54 8.29 -8.29
CA VAL A 166 1.35 7.21 -8.90
C VAL A 166 0.52 6.33 -9.83
N PRO A 167 -0.67 5.82 -9.47
CA PRO A 167 -1.46 4.99 -10.39
C PRO A 167 -1.88 5.74 -11.67
N LEU A 168 -2.20 7.04 -11.57
CA LEU A 168 -2.53 7.87 -12.74
C LEU A 168 -1.31 8.04 -13.66
N LEU A 169 -0.14 8.26 -13.08
CA LEU A 169 1.12 8.34 -13.84
C LEU A 169 1.46 7.00 -14.49
N GLN A 170 1.25 5.88 -13.80
CA GLN A 170 1.45 4.54 -14.34
C GLN A 170 0.49 4.21 -15.50
N GLU A 171 -0.75 4.71 -15.43
CA GLU A 171 -1.71 4.55 -16.52
C GLU A 171 -1.34 5.41 -17.73
N THR A 172 -0.87 6.63 -17.49
CA THR A 172 -0.47 7.57 -18.54
C THR A 172 0.88 7.18 -19.18
N PHE A 173 1.82 6.71 -18.37
CA PHE A 173 3.18 6.34 -18.76
C PHE A 173 3.46 4.86 -18.41
N PRO A 174 3.19 3.91 -19.31
CA PRO A 174 3.30 2.48 -19.03
C PRO A 174 4.66 2.02 -18.47
N VAL A 175 5.75 2.72 -18.82
CA VAL A 175 7.09 2.45 -18.29
C VAL A 175 7.14 2.55 -16.76
N LEU A 176 6.30 3.39 -16.16
CA LEU A 176 6.22 3.54 -14.71
C LEU A 176 5.55 2.33 -14.01
N LYS A 177 4.88 1.44 -14.76
CA LYS A 177 4.38 0.16 -14.21
C LYS A 177 5.51 -0.81 -13.85
N SER A 178 6.77 -0.48 -14.20
CA SER A 178 7.96 -1.18 -13.71
C SER A 178 8.37 -0.80 -12.29
N PHE A 179 7.78 0.24 -11.73
CA PHE A 179 8.03 0.71 -10.37
C PHE A 179 6.81 0.45 -9.49
N ALA A 180 7.05 0.12 -8.22
CA ALA A 180 6.01 -0.06 -7.21
C ALA A 180 6.48 0.49 -5.87
N LEU A 181 5.54 1.02 -5.08
CA LEU A 181 5.76 1.30 -3.67
C LEU A 181 5.32 0.07 -2.87
N LYS A 182 6.18 -0.39 -1.95
CA LYS A 182 5.87 -1.51 -1.07
C LYS A 182 6.17 -1.14 0.37
N TRP A 183 5.69 -1.94 1.27
CA TRP A 183 5.84 -1.73 2.70
C TRP A 183 6.18 -3.04 3.39
N SER A 184 7.00 -2.97 4.41
CA SER A 184 7.21 -4.06 5.35
C SER A 184 7.14 -3.56 6.78
N TYR A 185 6.76 -4.45 7.68
CA TYR A 185 6.61 -4.14 9.09
C TYR A 185 7.13 -5.28 9.96
N TYR A 186 8.01 -4.90 10.87
CA TYR A 186 8.42 -5.75 11.97
C TYR A 186 8.36 -4.96 13.27
N PRO A 187 7.58 -5.39 14.27
CA PRO A 187 7.36 -4.61 15.48
C PRO A 187 8.67 -4.18 16.15
N SER A 188 8.79 -2.88 16.43
CA SER A 188 9.95 -2.34 17.14
C SER A 188 9.99 -2.87 18.57
N LYS A 189 11.19 -2.80 19.19
CA LYS A 189 11.34 -3.15 20.60
C LYS A 189 10.49 -2.25 21.49
N GLU A 190 10.44 -0.98 21.20
CA GLU A 190 9.68 0.05 21.91
C GLU A 190 8.17 -0.21 21.86
N TYR A 191 7.67 -0.61 20.68
CA TYR A 191 6.27 -1.02 20.51
C TYR A 191 5.95 -2.27 21.33
N LEU A 192 6.79 -3.29 21.26
CA LEU A 192 6.62 -4.53 22.02
C LEU A 192 6.68 -4.32 23.53
N ASP A 193 7.58 -3.45 24.00
CA ASP A 193 7.72 -3.14 25.42
C ASP A 193 6.54 -2.31 25.92
N ALA A 194 6.00 -1.39 25.12
CA ALA A 194 4.77 -0.67 25.43
C ALA A 194 3.57 -1.61 25.56
N LEU A 195 3.44 -2.60 24.67
CA LEU A 195 2.38 -3.61 24.77
C LEU A 195 2.50 -4.48 26.01
N LYS A 196 3.72 -4.86 26.44
CA LYS A 196 3.94 -5.59 27.70
C LYS A 196 3.51 -4.77 28.91
N GLN A 197 3.71 -3.44 28.85
CA GLN A 197 3.28 -2.50 29.88
C GLN A 197 1.78 -2.14 29.78
N GLN A 198 1.00 -2.83 28.95
CA GLN A 198 -0.43 -2.61 28.71
C GLN A 198 -0.76 -1.20 28.19
N GLN A 199 0.20 -0.49 27.60
CA GLN A 199 -0.03 0.79 26.94
C GLN A 199 -0.76 0.54 25.61
N SER A 200 -1.77 1.38 25.34
CA SER A 200 -2.46 1.33 24.05
C SER A 200 -1.60 2.03 23.00
N ARG A 201 -1.04 1.27 22.08
CA ARG A 201 -0.34 1.79 20.91
C ARG A 201 -0.90 1.19 19.62
N VAL A 202 -0.93 1.99 18.59
CA VAL A 202 -1.33 1.55 17.24
C VAL A 202 -0.08 1.13 16.47
N PHE A 203 -0.14 0.02 15.75
CA PHE A 203 1.03 -0.48 15.01
C PHE A 203 1.44 0.45 13.85
N ILE A 204 0.49 1.24 13.32
CA ILE A 204 0.77 2.24 12.27
C ILE A 204 1.67 3.35 12.79
N ASP A 205 1.63 3.66 14.11
CA ASP A 205 2.48 4.67 14.74
C ASP A 205 3.86 4.11 15.15
N ASP A 206 4.11 2.83 14.89
CA ASP A 206 5.41 2.21 15.14
C ASP A 206 6.35 2.44 13.95
N TYR A 207 6.73 3.70 13.75
CA TYR A 207 7.59 4.12 12.62
C TYR A 207 8.95 3.43 12.60
N GLU A 208 9.47 3.01 13.76
CA GLU A 208 10.72 2.24 13.82
C GLU A 208 10.58 0.82 13.28
N GLY A 209 9.36 0.28 13.31
CA GLY A 209 9.04 -1.04 12.77
C GLY A 209 8.83 -1.05 11.27
N GLN A 210 8.75 0.10 10.62
CA GLN A 210 8.34 0.24 9.23
C GLN A 210 9.52 0.49 8.30
N ILE A 211 9.47 -0.12 7.11
CA ILE A 211 10.35 0.21 5.98
C ILE A 211 9.47 0.38 4.75
N TYR A 212 9.64 1.50 4.06
CA TYR A 212 8.99 1.79 2.79
C TYR A 212 9.95 1.52 1.65
N TRP A 213 9.51 0.78 0.64
CA TRP A 213 10.31 0.24 -0.43
C TRP A 213 9.93 0.85 -1.77
N TYR A 214 10.94 1.23 -2.53
CA TYR A 214 10.85 1.70 -3.90
C TYR A 214 11.38 0.58 -4.78
N SER A 215 10.47 -0.20 -5.34
CA SER A 215 10.76 -1.41 -6.10
C SER A 215 10.84 -1.10 -7.58
N TRP A 216 11.75 -1.74 -8.26
CA TRP A 216 11.95 -1.64 -9.71
C TRP A 216 12.13 -3.02 -10.32
N THR A 217 11.36 -3.32 -11.38
CA THR A 217 11.40 -4.56 -12.15
C THR A 217 12.01 -4.30 -13.52
N PRO A 218 13.32 -4.61 -13.74
CA PRO A 218 14.06 -4.24 -14.96
C PRO A 218 13.43 -4.78 -16.23
N ARG A 219 13.00 -6.05 -16.22
CA ARG A 219 12.40 -6.68 -17.38
C ARG A 219 11.07 -6.06 -17.79
N ALA A 220 10.34 -5.50 -16.87
CA ALA A 220 9.11 -4.76 -17.16
C ALA A 220 9.37 -3.39 -17.80
N MET A 221 10.54 -2.83 -17.55
CA MET A 221 10.96 -1.55 -18.13
C MET A 221 11.58 -1.71 -19.51
N PHE A 222 12.38 -2.77 -19.68
CA PHE A 222 13.15 -3.00 -20.89
C PHE A 222 12.72 -4.32 -21.53
N ASP A 223 11.86 -4.24 -22.54
CA ASP A 223 11.53 -5.40 -23.38
C ASP A 223 12.68 -5.66 -24.34
N SER A 224 13.75 -6.26 -23.82
CA SER A 224 14.98 -6.53 -24.57
C SER A 224 15.31 -8.02 -24.58
N PRO A 225 15.65 -8.60 -25.73
CA PRO A 225 16.14 -9.96 -25.78
C PRO A 225 17.33 -10.26 -24.87
N SER A 226 18.15 -9.24 -24.59
CA SER A 226 19.30 -9.35 -23.68
C SER A 226 18.88 -9.63 -22.23
N LEU A 227 17.64 -9.34 -21.86
CA LEU A 227 17.08 -9.58 -20.52
C LEU A 227 16.15 -10.80 -20.47
N SER A 228 16.04 -11.59 -21.55
CA SER A 228 15.15 -12.75 -21.59
C SER A 228 15.47 -13.83 -20.56
N TRP A 229 16.70 -13.87 -20.05
CA TRP A 229 17.14 -14.76 -18.98
C TRP A 229 16.63 -14.34 -17.58
N LEU A 230 16.23 -13.06 -17.44
CA LEU A 230 15.74 -12.52 -16.16
C LEU A 230 14.24 -12.81 -16.03
N PRO A 231 13.79 -13.41 -14.92
CA PRO A 231 12.35 -13.58 -14.67
C PRO A 231 11.61 -12.23 -14.61
N GLU A 232 10.40 -12.18 -15.13
CA GLU A 232 9.58 -10.96 -15.14
C GLU A 232 9.17 -10.47 -13.76
N TRP A 233 9.15 -11.37 -12.80
CA TRP A 233 8.82 -11.07 -11.40
C TRP A 233 10.02 -10.65 -10.56
N LEU A 234 11.26 -10.76 -11.07
CA LEU A 234 12.45 -10.43 -10.28
C LEU A 234 12.81 -8.95 -10.45
N GLY A 235 12.94 -8.28 -9.34
CA GLY A 235 13.26 -6.87 -9.23
C GLY A 235 14.35 -6.57 -8.19
N LEU A 236 14.54 -5.28 -7.99
CA LEU A 236 15.38 -4.68 -6.96
C LEU A 236 14.54 -3.67 -6.19
N SER A 237 14.78 -3.57 -4.88
CA SER A 237 14.14 -2.58 -4.03
C SER A 237 15.16 -1.78 -3.24
N VAL A 238 14.87 -0.48 -3.06
CA VAL A 238 15.52 0.38 -2.09
C VAL A 238 14.53 0.67 -0.98
N GLY A 239 14.87 0.26 0.24
CA GLY A 239 14.06 0.48 1.43
C GLY A 239 14.59 1.65 2.26
N MET A 240 13.69 2.43 2.82
CA MET A 240 13.99 3.53 3.74
C MET A 240 13.15 3.42 5.00
N GLY A 241 13.77 3.66 6.15
CA GLY A 241 13.13 3.67 7.46
C GLY A 241 13.94 4.50 8.45
N ALA A 242 13.56 4.41 9.72
CA ALA A 242 14.26 5.10 10.80
C ALA A 242 14.37 4.21 12.05
N ARG A 243 15.32 4.53 12.91
CA ARG A 243 15.55 3.84 14.19
C ARG A 243 15.83 4.86 15.28
N GLN A 244 15.62 4.43 16.53
CA GLN A 244 15.86 5.19 17.76
C GLN A 244 15.16 6.55 17.77
N LEU A 245 13.94 6.61 17.26
CA LEU A 245 13.18 7.85 17.08
C LEU A 245 12.85 8.52 18.42
N TYR A 246 12.79 7.76 19.50
CA TYR A 246 12.48 8.25 20.86
C TYR A 246 13.70 8.87 21.57
N ASP A 247 14.92 8.72 21.02
CA ASP A 247 16.11 9.38 21.50
C ASP A 247 16.63 10.38 20.45
N ALA A 248 16.40 11.67 20.70
CA ALA A 248 16.75 12.72 19.76
C ALA A 248 18.27 12.76 19.41
N SER A 249 19.14 12.22 20.28
CA SER A 249 20.60 12.16 20.06
C SER A 249 21.02 10.96 19.22
N GLN A 250 20.20 9.93 19.13
CA GLN A 250 20.50 8.65 18.48
C GLN A 250 19.68 8.39 17.22
N ARG A 251 18.58 9.15 17.04
CA ARG A 251 17.67 8.94 15.90
C ARG A 251 18.41 9.05 14.56
N HIS A 252 18.20 8.08 13.69
CA HIS A 252 18.87 8.03 12.39
C HIS A 252 18.02 7.30 11.35
N ARG A 253 18.31 7.60 10.08
CA ARG A 253 17.74 6.88 8.94
C ARG A 253 18.48 5.58 8.69
N ILE A 254 17.74 4.60 8.19
CA ILE A 254 18.28 3.36 7.66
C ILE A 254 17.96 3.26 6.17
N VAL A 255 18.84 2.60 5.44
CA VAL A 255 18.66 2.30 4.01
C VAL A 255 18.94 0.82 3.79
N ALA A 256 18.11 0.19 3.00
CA ALA A 256 18.31 -1.19 2.57
C ALA A 256 18.24 -1.28 1.05
N VAL A 257 18.98 -2.23 0.47
CA VAL A 257 18.88 -2.59 -0.94
C VAL A 257 18.75 -4.09 -1.02
N THR A 258 17.66 -4.58 -1.62
CA THR A 258 17.34 -6.01 -1.67
C THR A 258 16.98 -6.45 -3.08
N LEU A 259 17.04 -7.74 -3.32
CA LEU A 259 16.20 -8.32 -4.36
C LEU A 259 14.72 -8.08 -4.03
N ASP A 260 13.88 -8.03 -5.05
CA ASP A 260 12.44 -7.90 -4.87
C ASP A 260 11.69 -8.91 -5.73
N VAL A 261 10.50 -9.27 -5.28
CA VAL A 261 9.59 -10.15 -6.00
C VAL A 261 8.32 -9.38 -6.32
N SER A 262 8.10 -9.11 -7.61
CA SER A 262 6.84 -8.55 -8.10
C SER A 262 5.80 -9.66 -8.21
N LEU A 263 5.00 -9.83 -7.15
CA LEU A 263 4.00 -10.88 -7.05
C LEU A 263 2.92 -10.75 -8.13
N SER A 264 2.56 -9.53 -8.49
CA SER A 264 1.57 -9.24 -9.55
C SER A 264 1.99 -9.72 -10.94
N ARG A 265 3.27 -10.09 -11.13
CA ARG A 265 3.82 -10.63 -12.38
C ARG A 265 3.94 -12.14 -12.40
N ILE A 266 3.49 -12.81 -11.34
CA ILE A 266 3.44 -14.26 -11.26
C ILE A 266 2.04 -14.69 -11.69
N HIS A 267 1.96 -15.43 -12.81
CA HIS A 267 0.71 -15.95 -13.34
C HIS A 267 0.58 -17.43 -13.01
N THR A 268 -0.44 -17.76 -12.22
CA THR A 268 -0.69 -19.14 -11.77
C THR A 268 -1.70 -19.86 -12.64
N GLY A 269 -2.45 -19.11 -13.47
CA GLY A 269 -3.59 -19.62 -14.24
C GLY A 269 -4.89 -19.68 -13.44
N SER A 270 -4.90 -19.18 -12.21
CA SER A 270 -6.10 -19.01 -11.39
C SER A 270 -6.34 -17.53 -11.16
N ASP A 271 -7.45 -16.98 -11.66
CA ASP A 271 -7.81 -15.57 -11.52
C ASP A 271 -7.84 -15.13 -10.05
N PHE A 272 -8.31 -16.01 -9.16
CA PHE A 272 -8.35 -15.72 -7.72
C PHE A 272 -6.94 -15.60 -7.12
N VAL A 273 -6.05 -16.54 -7.44
CA VAL A 273 -4.68 -16.51 -6.92
C VAL A 273 -3.91 -15.32 -7.49
N ASP A 274 -4.09 -15.04 -8.77
CA ASP A 274 -3.44 -13.92 -9.45
C ASP A 274 -3.92 -12.56 -8.89
N ALA A 275 -5.22 -12.44 -8.57
CA ALA A 275 -5.77 -11.28 -7.88
C ALA A 275 -5.20 -11.13 -6.45
N LEU A 276 -5.09 -12.24 -5.71
CA LEU A 276 -4.47 -12.24 -4.38
C LEU A 276 -3.00 -11.83 -4.44
N LEU A 277 -2.22 -12.38 -5.38
CA LEU A 277 -0.82 -12.00 -5.58
C LEU A 277 -0.69 -10.52 -5.94
N THR A 278 -1.59 -10.00 -6.76
CA THR A 278 -1.63 -8.56 -7.10
C THR A 278 -1.89 -7.70 -5.87
N ALA A 279 -2.83 -8.08 -5.02
CA ALA A 279 -3.10 -7.35 -3.77
C ALA A 279 -1.92 -7.44 -2.77
N LEU A 280 -1.24 -8.57 -2.72
CA LEU A 280 -0.07 -8.77 -1.85
C LEU A 280 1.21 -8.12 -2.38
N ASP A 281 1.26 -7.71 -3.65
CA ASP A 281 2.44 -7.08 -4.26
C ASP A 281 2.77 -5.69 -3.67
N HIS A 282 1.88 -5.15 -2.85
CA HIS A 282 2.12 -3.94 -2.06
C HIS A 282 2.94 -4.20 -0.78
N ILE A 283 3.21 -5.47 -0.46
CA ILE A 283 4.04 -5.88 0.68
C ILE A 283 5.39 -6.37 0.15
N HIS A 284 6.48 -5.86 0.74
CA HIS A 284 7.81 -6.35 0.41
C HIS A 284 8.01 -7.76 0.96
N VAL A 285 8.37 -8.69 0.08
CA VAL A 285 8.70 -10.06 0.47
C VAL A 285 10.13 -10.10 1.01
N PRO A 286 10.38 -10.73 2.18
CA PRO A 286 11.73 -10.84 2.72
C PRO A 286 12.71 -11.42 1.70
N ALA A 287 13.79 -10.71 1.43
CA ALA A 287 14.72 -11.06 0.37
C ALA A 287 16.18 -10.80 0.77
N PRO A 288 17.15 -11.49 0.13
CA PRO A 288 18.56 -11.21 0.32
C PRO A 288 18.91 -9.78 -0.07
N GLY A 289 19.69 -9.12 0.78
CA GLY A 289 20.08 -7.74 0.51
C GLY A 289 21.12 -7.19 1.46
N ILE A 290 21.32 -5.90 1.34
CA ILE A 290 22.26 -5.10 2.10
C ILE A 290 21.46 -4.13 2.95
N PHE A 291 21.82 -4.04 4.22
CA PHE A 291 21.26 -3.09 5.16
C PHE A 291 22.38 -2.15 5.64
N VAL A 292 22.12 -0.86 5.57
CA VAL A 292 23.08 0.19 5.95
C VAL A 292 22.54 0.98 7.13
N GLU A 293 23.27 0.92 8.24
CA GLU A 293 22.95 1.62 9.47
C GLU A 293 24.22 2.19 10.10
N HIS A 294 24.25 3.48 10.44
CA HIS A 294 25.43 4.18 11.00
C HIS A 294 26.73 3.96 10.20
N GLY A 295 26.63 3.85 8.87
CA GLY A 295 27.78 3.55 8.01
C GLY A 295 28.26 2.10 8.06
N THR A 296 27.63 1.26 8.87
CA THR A 296 27.88 -0.19 8.90
C THR A 296 27.01 -0.87 7.85
N VAL A 297 27.60 -1.74 7.06
CA VAL A 297 26.95 -2.51 6.02
C VAL A 297 26.80 -3.95 6.50
N THR A 298 25.58 -4.45 6.54
CA THR A 298 25.29 -5.86 6.87
C THR A 298 24.58 -6.54 5.71
N PHE A 299 24.81 -7.86 5.56
CA PHE A 299 24.15 -8.69 4.57
C PHE A 299 23.21 -9.66 5.28
N GLY A 300 22.04 -9.90 4.69
CA GLY A 300 21.08 -10.85 5.25
C GLY A 300 19.78 -10.93 4.45
N ILE A 301 18.82 -11.61 5.04
CA ILE A 301 17.42 -11.54 4.60
C ILE A 301 16.81 -10.32 5.28
N ILE A 302 16.33 -9.39 4.48
CA ILE A 302 15.77 -8.12 4.94
C ILE A 302 14.28 -8.11 4.62
N TYR A 303 13.49 -7.64 5.55
CA TYR A 303 12.02 -7.55 5.49
C TYR A 303 11.53 -6.17 5.92
#